data_6040a2ad3f09905019012f530316d7ea
#
_entry.id   6040a2ad3f09905019012f530316d7ea
#
_cell.length_a   1.000
_cell.length_b   1.000
_cell.length_c   1.000
_cell.angle_alpha   90.00
_cell.angle_beta   90.00
_cell.angle_gamma   90.00
#
_symmetry.space_group_name_H-M   'P 1'
#
loop_
_entity.id
_entity.type
_entity.pdbx_description
1 polymer ?
#
loop_
_entity_poly.entity_id
_entity_poly.type
_entity_poly.pdbx_seq_one_letter_code
_entity_poly.pdbx_strand_id
1 'polypeptide(L)'
;MSAYVIADIEVTEPAGYEEYRKQVLAVVTKYGGKFIVRGGKIDAREGGWNPKRLVLVEFPSLAQAQKWYDSPEYAPLIKLRQKASKGRLVIVEGA
;
A
#
# COMPACT_ATOMS: atom_id res chain seq x y z
N MET A 1 -17.64 -2.06 -8.57
CA MET A 1 -16.84 -3.10 -7.89
C MET A 1 -15.64 -2.47 -7.22
N SER A 2 -15.38 -2.84 -6.00
CA SER A 2 -14.17 -2.38 -5.29
C SER A 2 -12.91 -2.89 -5.98
N ALA A 3 -11.81 -2.21 -5.73
CA ALA A 3 -10.49 -2.66 -6.13
C ALA A 3 -9.56 -2.58 -4.92
N TYR A 4 -8.53 -3.38 -4.94
CA TYR A 4 -7.62 -3.51 -3.81
C TYR A 4 -6.19 -3.30 -4.23
N VAL A 5 -5.48 -2.49 -3.46
CA VAL A 5 -4.04 -2.39 -3.54
C VAL A 5 -3.47 -3.38 -2.54
N ILE A 6 -2.59 -4.25 -2.99
CA ILE A 6 -1.96 -5.25 -2.13
C ILE A 6 -0.46 -5.00 -2.17
N ALA A 7 0.12 -4.64 -1.03
CA ALA A 7 1.55 -4.36 -0.93
C ALA A 7 2.20 -5.31 0.08
N ASP A 8 3.28 -5.95 -0.38
CA ASP A 8 4.14 -6.81 0.42
C ASP A 8 5.42 -6.02 0.65
N ILE A 9 5.65 -5.59 1.89
CA ILE A 9 6.66 -4.60 2.22
C ILE A 9 7.65 -5.14 3.26
N GLU A 10 8.93 -4.93 3.01
CA GLU A 10 9.98 -5.11 4.02
C GLU A 10 10.61 -3.75 4.29
N VAL A 11 10.40 -3.22 5.49
CA VAL A 11 10.94 -1.92 5.88
C VAL A 11 12.45 -2.05 6.11
N THR A 12 13.25 -1.25 5.40
CA THR A 12 14.72 -1.25 5.52
C THR A 12 15.24 -0.01 6.23
N GLU A 13 14.48 1.09 6.20
CA GLU A 13 14.83 2.32 6.91
C GLU A 13 13.61 2.78 7.70
N PRO A 14 13.48 2.36 8.97
CA PRO A 14 12.28 2.65 9.76
C PRO A 14 11.92 4.13 9.86
N ALA A 15 12.90 5.02 10.02
CA ALA A 15 12.63 6.45 10.13
C ALA A 15 12.03 7.02 8.83
N GLY A 16 12.58 6.64 7.69
CA GLY A 16 12.07 7.07 6.38
C GLY A 16 10.68 6.49 6.10
N TYR A 17 10.46 5.24 6.47
CA TYR A 17 9.16 4.61 6.29
C TYR A 17 8.09 5.27 7.17
N GLU A 18 8.44 5.68 8.39
CA GLU A 18 7.53 6.39 9.28
C GLU A 18 7.11 7.74 8.69
N GLU A 19 8.01 8.44 8.03
CA GLU A 19 7.65 9.67 7.30
C GLU A 19 6.64 9.38 6.19
N TYR A 20 6.81 8.27 5.48
CA TYR A 20 5.84 7.82 4.48
C TYR A 20 4.48 7.53 5.13
N ARG A 21 4.47 6.78 6.23
CA ARG A 21 3.23 6.41 6.93
C ARG A 21 2.42 7.62 7.39
N LYS A 22 3.10 8.67 7.85
CA LYS A 22 2.43 9.87 8.33
C LYS A 22 1.68 10.61 7.23
N GLN A 23 2.16 10.50 5.99
CA GLN A 23 1.64 11.30 4.88
C GLN A 23 0.67 10.54 3.99
N VAL A 24 0.83 9.22 3.89
CA VAL A 24 0.09 8.43 2.90
C VAL A 24 -1.41 8.35 3.19
N LEU A 25 -1.80 8.36 4.47
CA LEU A 25 -3.21 8.26 4.85
C LEU A 25 -4.05 9.39 4.23
N ALA A 26 -3.54 10.62 4.29
CA ALA A 26 -4.26 11.77 3.75
C ALA A 26 -4.46 11.64 2.23
N VAL A 27 -3.45 11.16 1.52
CA VAL A 27 -3.52 11.00 0.06
C VAL A 27 -4.46 9.87 -0.31
N VAL A 28 -4.38 8.74 0.37
CA VAL A 28 -5.31 7.61 0.17
C VAL A 28 -6.75 8.07 0.39
N THR A 29 -7.00 8.75 1.49
CA THR A 29 -8.34 9.25 1.84
C THR A 29 -8.86 10.23 0.80
N LYS A 30 -8.00 11.13 0.31
CA LYS A 30 -8.37 12.09 -0.72
C LYS A 30 -8.93 11.41 -1.97
N TYR A 31 -8.40 10.26 -2.34
CA TYR A 31 -8.81 9.53 -3.53
C TYR A 31 -9.87 8.46 -3.24
N GLY A 32 -10.46 8.47 -2.05
CA GLY A 32 -11.56 7.58 -1.70
C GLY A 32 -11.12 6.21 -1.22
N GLY A 33 -9.84 6.05 -0.91
CA GLY A 33 -9.30 4.79 -0.41
C GLY A 33 -9.47 4.62 1.09
N LYS A 34 -9.38 3.37 1.52
CA LYS A 34 -9.52 3.00 2.92
C LYS A 34 -8.53 1.87 3.22
N PHE A 35 -7.69 2.04 4.22
CA PHE A 35 -6.84 0.95 4.69
C PHE A 35 -7.70 -0.12 5.34
N ILE A 36 -7.59 -1.36 4.87
CA ILE A 36 -8.31 -2.51 5.44
C ILE A 36 -7.36 -3.50 6.10
N VAL A 37 -6.08 -3.52 5.70
CA VAL A 37 -5.01 -4.23 6.39
C VAL A 37 -3.82 -3.28 6.42
N ARG A 38 -3.25 -3.06 7.57
CA ARG A 38 -2.14 -2.13 7.70
C ARG A 38 -1.09 -2.68 8.67
N GLY A 39 -0.39 -3.73 8.20
CA GLY A 39 0.68 -4.33 8.98
C GLY A 39 0.22 -5.18 10.15
N GLY A 40 -0.96 -5.80 10.03
CA GLY A 40 -1.47 -6.71 11.05
C GLY A 40 -0.71 -8.03 11.09
N LYS A 41 -1.01 -8.83 12.10
CA LYS A 41 -0.39 -10.14 12.30
C LYS A 41 -0.67 -11.05 11.12
N ILE A 42 0.35 -11.78 10.68
CA ILE A 42 0.28 -12.68 9.53
C ILE A 42 0.41 -14.14 10.00
N ASP A 43 -0.45 -14.99 9.47
CA ASP A 43 -0.40 -16.43 9.68
C ASP A 43 -0.05 -17.08 8.33
N ALA A 44 1.22 -17.33 8.11
CA ALA A 44 1.72 -17.90 6.86
C ALA A 44 1.41 -19.38 6.78
N ARG A 45 0.79 -19.83 5.69
CA ARG A 45 0.30 -21.21 5.55
C ARG A 45 1.00 -22.02 4.50
N GLU A 46 1.20 -21.50 3.29
CA GLU A 46 1.66 -22.28 2.15
C GLU A 46 2.61 -21.49 1.27
N GLY A 47 3.40 -22.22 0.50
CA GLY A 47 4.21 -21.64 -0.56
C GLY A 47 5.52 -21.01 -0.11
N GLY A 48 5.88 -21.13 1.16
CA GLY A 48 7.10 -20.51 1.67
C GLY A 48 7.07 -18.98 1.64
N TRP A 49 5.86 -18.40 1.52
CA TRP A 49 5.70 -16.95 1.48
C TRP A 49 5.49 -16.41 2.90
N ASN A 50 6.50 -15.71 3.39
CA ASN A 50 6.48 -15.11 4.73
C ASN A 50 6.64 -13.60 4.61
N PRO A 51 5.58 -12.88 4.21
CA PRO A 51 5.68 -11.44 4.10
C PRO A 51 5.94 -10.81 5.47
N LYS A 52 6.79 -9.80 5.51
CA LYS A 52 7.11 -9.09 6.75
C LYS A 52 5.99 -8.14 7.14
N ARG A 53 5.39 -7.49 6.13
CA ARG A 53 4.32 -6.54 6.35
C ARG A 53 3.40 -6.54 5.13
N LEU A 54 2.11 -6.75 5.35
CA LEU A 54 1.11 -6.64 4.30
C LEU A 54 0.27 -5.40 4.54
N VAL A 55 0.01 -4.66 3.47
CA VAL A 55 -0.87 -3.50 3.49
C VAL A 55 -1.89 -3.67 2.37
N LEU A 56 -3.17 -3.56 2.71
CA LEU A 56 -4.25 -3.58 1.74
C LEU A 56 -5.05 -2.31 1.84
N VAL A 57 -5.31 -1.70 0.69
CA VAL A 57 -6.14 -0.50 0.60
C VAL A 57 -7.29 -0.79 -0.35
N GLU A 58 -8.50 -0.49 0.07
CA GLU A 58 -9.69 -0.64 -0.76
C GLU A 58 -10.05 0.70 -1.40
N PHE A 59 -10.33 0.68 -2.70
CA PHE A 59 -10.86 1.83 -3.44
C PHE A 59 -12.21 1.46 -4.06
N PRO A 60 -13.07 2.46 -4.37
CA PRO A 60 -14.39 2.18 -4.94
C PRO A 60 -14.34 1.49 -6.29
N SER A 61 -13.26 1.63 -7.04
CA SER A 61 -13.11 1.04 -8.37
C SER A 61 -11.63 0.90 -8.73
N LEU A 62 -11.36 0.06 -9.73
CA LEU A 62 -10.02 -0.08 -10.28
C LEU A 62 -9.50 1.26 -10.82
N ALA A 63 -10.35 1.99 -11.54
CA ALA A 63 -10.00 3.30 -12.09
C ALA A 63 -9.60 4.28 -10.98
N GLN A 64 -10.30 4.28 -9.87
CA GLN A 64 -10.00 5.16 -8.75
C GLN A 64 -8.68 4.79 -8.08
N ALA A 65 -8.39 3.50 -7.92
CA ALA A 65 -7.12 3.03 -7.39
C ALA A 65 -5.95 3.44 -8.28
N GLN A 66 -6.11 3.30 -9.59
CA GLN A 66 -5.11 3.72 -10.57
C GLN A 66 -4.89 5.23 -10.51
N LYS A 67 -5.96 6.00 -10.38
CA LYS A 67 -5.88 7.46 -10.27
C LYS A 67 -5.08 7.89 -9.04
N TRP A 68 -5.29 7.20 -7.92
CA TRP A 68 -4.50 7.44 -6.71
C TRP A 68 -3.01 7.14 -6.95
N TYR A 69 -2.70 5.98 -7.49
CA TYR A 69 -1.31 5.56 -7.69
C TYR A 69 -0.56 6.52 -8.63
N ASP A 70 -1.23 6.99 -9.67
CA ASP A 70 -0.64 7.84 -10.69
C ASP A 70 -0.76 9.33 -10.37
N SER A 71 -1.25 9.68 -9.18
CA SER A 71 -1.48 11.07 -8.81
C SER A 71 -0.19 11.82 -8.52
N PRO A 72 -0.17 13.14 -8.76
CA PRO A 72 0.99 13.96 -8.40
C PRO A 72 1.22 14.03 -6.89
N GLU A 73 0.16 13.86 -6.10
CA GLU A 73 0.30 13.85 -4.63
C GLU A 73 1.01 12.61 -4.14
N TYR A 74 0.80 11.46 -4.79
CA TYR A 74 1.42 10.20 -4.37
C TYR A 74 2.83 10.02 -4.94
N ALA A 75 3.15 10.66 -6.04
CA ALA A 75 4.45 10.48 -6.70
C ALA A 75 5.67 10.65 -5.76
N PRO A 76 5.77 11.72 -4.94
CA PRO A 76 6.89 11.84 -4.03
C PRO A 76 6.86 10.79 -2.91
N LEU A 77 5.68 10.33 -2.53
CA LEU A 77 5.54 9.31 -1.49
C LEU A 77 5.98 7.93 -1.98
N ILE A 78 5.76 7.62 -3.27
CA ILE A 78 6.27 6.37 -3.86
C ILE A 78 7.80 6.33 -3.74
N LYS A 79 8.48 7.42 -4.07
CA LYS A 79 9.93 7.50 -3.98
C LYS A 79 10.41 7.32 -2.53
N LEU A 80 9.73 7.96 -1.59
CA LEU A 80 10.04 7.84 -0.18
C LEU A 80 9.89 6.41 0.31
N ARG A 81 8.78 5.76 -0.07
CA ARG A 81 8.55 4.36 0.28
C ARG A 81 9.61 3.44 -0.32
N GLN A 82 9.94 3.62 -1.60
CA GLN A 82 10.93 2.79 -2.29
C GLN A 82 12.33 2.95 -1.72
N LYS A 83 12.66 4.14 -1.24
CA LYS A 83 13.93 4.39 -0.58
C LYS A 83 14.00 3.72 0.80
N ALA A 84 12.90 3.64 1.51
CA ALA A 84 12.84 3.17 2.90
C ALA A 84 12.42 1.71 3.04
N SER A 85 12.12 1.04 1.91
CA SER A 85 11.61 -0.34 1.95
C SER A 85 11.95 -1.08 0.66
N LYS A 86 11.81 -2.41 0.73
CA LYS A 86 11.79 -3.29 -0.44
C LYS A 86 10.39 -3.89 -0.49
N GLY A 87 9.79 -3.97 -1.68
CA GLY A 87 8.46 -4.52 -1.72
C GLY A 87 7.90 -4.69 -3.12
N ARG A 88 6.70 -5.24 -3.12
CA ARG A 88 5.94 -5.53 -4.33
C ARG A 88 4.53 -5.00 -4.12
N LEU A 89 3.95 -4.46 -5.16
CA LEU A 89 2.62 -3.87 -5.08
C LEU A 89 1.83 -4.22 -6.34
N VAL A 90 0.60 -4.66 -6.15
CA VAL A 90 -0.34 -4.87 -7.25
C VAL A 90 -1.66 -4.20 -6.93
N ILE A 91 -2.41 -3.91 -7.98
CA ILE A 91 -3.80 -3.46 -7.84
C ILE A 91 -4.65 -4.51 -8.52
N VAL A 92 -5.69 -4.99 -7.84
CA VAL A 92 -6.57 -6.03 -8.38
C VAL A 92 -8.02 -5.63 -8.19
N GLU A 93 -8.83 -5.88 -9.21
CA GLU A 93 -10.26 -5.62 -9.13
C GLU A 93 -10.94 -6.69 -8.28
N GLY A 94 -11.87 -6.27 -7.44
CA GLY A 94 -12.64 -7.17 -6.60
C GLY A 94 -13.71 -7.95 -7.35
N ALA A 95 -14.26 -8.91 -6.68
CA ALA A 95 -15.34 -9.74 -7.23
C ALA A 95 -16.66 -8.98 -7.34
#